data_122c899765c39fbfaeeca00ad5613a97
#
_entry.id   122c899765c39fbfaeeca00ad5613a97
#
_cell.length_a   1.000
_cell.length_b   1.000
_cell.length_c   1.000
_cell.angle_alpha   90.00
_cell.angle_beta   90.00
_cell.angle_gamma   90.00
#
_symmetry.space_group_name_H-M   'P 1'
#
loop_
_entity.id
_entity.type
_entity.pdbx_description
1 polymer ?
#
loop_
_entity_poly.entity_id
_entity_poly.type
_entity_poly.pdbx_seq_one_letter_code
_entity_poly.pdbx_strand_id
1 'polypeptide(L)'
;MKNITTLLFDVDGTLLDATEFIIQATEHALSVKGLSVPDRTTISKNVGASFPDYYFSLTGTHEHTNELIEIHRTFQYSNYHLAQPYPNSLQTLKYLKAKGYKMATITTRSKKTSHQTLINAGVFDLFDVIISGEDAAALKPDPAPLF
;
A
#
# COMPACT_ATOMS: atom_id res chain seq x y z
N MET A 1 -15.99 -30.43 5.59
CA MET A 1 -15.62 -29.03 5.24
C MET A 1 -14.09 -28.97 5.17
N LYS A 2 -13.52 -28.35 4.11
CA LYS A 2 -12.06 -28.12 4.08
C LYS A 2 -11.72 -27.11 5.18
N ASN A 3 -10.77 -27.45 6.06
CA ASN A 3 -10.31 -26.51 7.07
C ASN A 3 -9.50 -25.39 6.40
N ILE A 4 -9.82 -24.15 6.69
CA ILE A 4 -9.01 -22.99 6.28
C ILE A 4 -7.74 -23.02 7.13
N THR A 5 -6.58 -23.00 6.48
CA THR A 5 -5.27 -23.03 7.13
C THR A 5 -4.42 -21.81 6.80
N THR A 6 -4.80 -21.08 5.74
CA THR A 6 -4.05 -19.92 5.22
C THR A 6 -4.98 -18.71 5.08
N LEU A 7 -4.48 -17.55 5.50
CA LEU A 7 -5.18 -16.27 5.43
C LEU A 7 -4.34 -15.29 4.61
N LEU A 8 -5.00 -14.64 3.66
CA LEU A 8 -4.38 -13.64 2.79
C LEU A 8 -4.98 -12.27 3.12
N PHE A 9 -4.13 -11.28 3.35
CA PHE A 9 -4.53 -9.94 3.74
C PHE A 9 -4.09 -8.91 2.69
N ASP A 10 -4.97 -8.00 2.36
CA ASP A 10 -4.53 -6.73 1.79
C ASP A 10 -3.90 -5.85 2.87
N VAL A 11 -3.13 -4.85 2.48
CA VAL A 11 -2.41 -3.97 3.42
C VAL A 11 -3.15 -2.65 3.60
N ASP A 12 -3.29 -1.87 2.51
CA ASP A 12 -3.84 -0.53 2.57
C ASP A 12 -5.36 -0.52 2.68
N GLY A 13 -5.88 0.16 3.70
CA GLY A 13 -7.32 0.16 3.96
C GLY A 13 -7.83 -1.12 4.62
N THR A 14 -6.96 -2.10 4.90
CA THR A 14 -7.30 -3.37 5.56
C THR A 14 -6.53 -3.56 6.87
N LEU A 15 -5.22 -3.63 6.80
CA LEU A 15 -4.35 -3.75 7.98
C LEU A 15 -3.87 -2.40 8.48
N LEU A 16 -3.56 -1.50 7.55
CA LEU A 16 -3.01 -0.17 7.81
C LEU A 16 -3.94 0.91 7.24
N ASP A 17 -4.17 1.94 8.04
CA ASP A 17 -4.64 3.22 7.52
C ASP A 17 -3.46 3.95 6.88
N ALA A 18 -3.43 3.92 5.57
CA ALA A 18 -2.42 4.57 4.75
C ALA A 18 -2.91 5.88 4.12
N THR A 19 -4.06 6.38 4.52
CA THR A 19 -4.71 7.54 3.92
C THR A 19 -3.78 8.76 3.95
N GLU A 20 -3.30 9.15 5.13
CA GLU A 20 -2.36 10.28 5.26
C GLU A 20 -1.03 10.03 4.56
N PHE A 21 -0.52 8.81 4.60
CA PHE A 21 0.72 8.43 3.93
C PHE A 21 0.66 8.64 2.41
N ILE A 22 -0.48 8.34 1.79
CA ILE A 22 -0.68 8.50 0.34
C ILE A 22 -1.00 9.96 0.00
N ILE A 23 -1.90 10.59 0.74
CA ILE A 23 -2.34 11.98 0.47
C ILE A 23 -1.14 12.92 0.57
N GLN A 24 -0.39 12.90 1.67
CA GLN A 24 0.73 13.82 1.86
C GLN A 24 1.85 13.59 0.83
N ALA A 25 2.12 12.34 0.45
CA ALA A 25 3.07 12.05 -0.61
C ALA A 25 2.63 12.61 -1.96
N THR A 26 1.33 12.57 -2.25
CA THR A 26 0.73 13.11 -3.48
C THR A 26 0.78 14.64 -3.49
N GLU A 27 0.34 15.28 -2.40
CA GLU A 27 0.41 16.73 -2.22
C GLU A 27 1.86 17.23 -2.41
N HIS A 28 2.82 16.53 -1.81
CA HIS A 28 4.24 16.84 -1.95
C HIS A 28 4.71 16.70 -3.40
N ALA A 29 4.42 15.59 -4.05
CA ALA A 29 4.87 15.34 -5.42
C ALA A 29 4.33 16.38 -6.42
N LEU A 30 3.04 16.68 -6.35
CA LEU A 30 2.41 17.69 -7.20
C LEU A 30 2.98 19.09 -6.93
N SER A 31 3.15 19.46 -5.66
CA SER A 31 3.73 20.76 -5.26
C SER A 31 5.16 20.93 -5.75
N VAL A 32 6.02 19.92 -5.62
CA VAL A 32 7.42 19.95 -6.10
C VAL A 32 7.46 20.16 -7.63
N LYS A 33 6.51 19.60 -8.36
CA LYS A 33 6.38 19.78 -9.81
C LYS A 33 5.67 21.08 -10.21
N GLY A 34 5.20 21.90 -9.25
CA GLY A 34 4.44 23.11 -9.53
C GLY A 34 3.07 22.86 -10.16
N LEU A 35 2.53 21.65 -9.99
CA LEU A 35 1.22 21.28 -10.51
C LEU A 35 0.11 21.61 -9.49
N SER A 36 -1.12 21.78 -10.00
CA SER A 36 -2.29 21.99 -9.14
C SER A 36 -2.51 20.77 -8.24
N VAL A 37 -2.70 21.02 -6.94
CA VAL A 37 -2.99 19.97 -5.96
C VAL A 37 -4.51 19.88 -5.80
N PRO A 38 -5.14 18.75 -6.18
CA PRO A 38 -6.57 18.52 -5.94
C PRO A 38 -6.92 18.47 -4.46
N ASP A 39 -8.20 18.60 -4.13
CA ASP A 39 -8.65 18.38 -2.75
C ASP A 39 -8.40 16.94 -2.30
N ARG A 40 -8.28 16.75 -0.98
CA ARG A 40 -7.94 15.45 -0.36
C ARG A 40 -8.99 14.36 -0.65
N THR A 41 -10.24 14.75 -0.83
CA THR A 41 -11.31 13.80 -1.19
C THR A 41 -11.09 13.24 -2.59
N THR A 42 -10.70 14.10 -3.54
CA THR A 42 -10.35 13.71 -4.91
C THR A 42 -9.12 12.79 -4.91
N ILE A 43 -8.08 13.13 -4.15
CA ILE A 43 -6.88 12.28 -4.00
C ILE A 43 -7.27 10.90 -3.45
N SER A 44 -8.04 10.85 -2.36
CA SER A 44 -8.45 9.60 -1.69
C SER A 44 -9.26 8.66 -2.57
N LYS A 45 -10.14 9.17 -3.41
CA LYS A 45 -10.99 8.36 -4.32
C LYS A 45 -10.18 7.56 -5.34
N ASN A 46 -8.96 8.00 -5.65
CA ASN A 46 -8.11 7.35 -6.64
C ASN A 46 -7.09 6.37 -6.02
N VAL A 47 -7.06 6.25 -4.69
CA VAL A 47 -6.18 5.31 -3.99
C VAL A 47 -6.52 3.87 -4.35
N GLY A 48 -5.49 3.07 -4.64
CA GLY A 48 -5.63 1.67 -5.05
C GLY A 48 -5.43 1.41 -6.55
N ALA A 49 -5.49 2.45 -7.38
CA ALA A 49 -5.11 2.35 -8.78
C ALA A 49 -3.58 2.13 -8.94
N SER A 50 -3.16 1.69 -10.14
CA SER A 50 -1.73 1.71 -10.48
C SER A 50 -1.19 3.14 -10.44
N PHE A 51 0.08 3.36 -10.12
CA PHE A 51 0.63 4.72 -10.06
C PHE A 51 0.44 5.52 -11.37
N PRO A 52 0.64 4.95 -12.57
CA PRO A 52 0.36 5.68 -13.80
C PRO A 52 -1.09 6.14 -13.92
N ASP A 53 -2.05 5.26 -13.64
CA ASP A 53 -3.48 5.58 -13.71
C ASP A 53 -3.89 6.56 -12.61
N TYR A 54 -3.32 6.39 -11.41
CA TYR A 54 -3.53 7.28 -10.28
C TYR A 54 -3.13 8.73 -10.63
N TYR A 55 -1.91 8.95 -11.10
CA TYR A 55 -1.46 10.29 -11.45
C TYR A 55 -2.16 10.84 -12.69
N PHE A 56 -2.46 9.99 -13.69
CA PHE A 56 -3.27 10.41 -14.82
C PHE A 56 -4.66 10.93 -14.39
N SER A 57 -5.31 10.25 -13.45
CA SER A 57 -6.62 10.68 -12.94
C SER A 57 -6.59 12.03 -12.21
N LEU A 58 -5.45 12.39 -11.60
CA LEU A 58 -5.27 13.64 -10.86
C LEU A 58 -4.80 14.81 -11.74
N THR A 59 -4.02 14.53 -12.80
CA THR A 59 -3.38 15.57 -13.63
C THR A 59 -3.97 15.70 -15.03
N GLY A 60 -4.68 14.67 -15.51
CA GLY A 60 -5.20 14.59 -16.87
C GLY A 60 -4.13 14.30 -17.94
N THR A 61 -2.88 14.05 -17.56
CA THR A 61 -1.77 13.80 -18.50
C THR A 61 -0.78 12.78 -17.94
N HIS A 62 -0.05 12.11 -18.83
CA HIS A 62 1.08 11.23 -18.47
C HIS A 62 2.43 11.94 -18.50
N GLU A 63 2.50 13.21 -18.83
CA GLU A 63 3.74 13.94 -19.12
C GLU A 63 4.76 13.86 -17.96
N HIS A 64 4.31 13.96 -16.72
CA HIS A 64 5.20 13.97 -15.53
C HIS A 64 5.07 12.70 -14.68
N THR A 65 4.38 11.67 -15.14
CA THR A 65 4.02 10.51 -14.32
C THR A 65 5.22 9.86 -13.63
N ASN A 66 6.30 9.59 -14.36
CA ASN A 66 7.48 8.93 -13.78
C ASN A 66 8.16 9.78 -12.68
N GLU A 67 8.28 11.08 -12.92
CA GLU A 67 8.87 12.02 -11.96
C GLU A 67 8.00 12.14 -10.70
N LEU A 68 6.68 12.22 -10.88
CA LEU A 68 5.73 12.26 -9.76
C LEU A 68 5.81 10.98 -8.91
N ILE A 69 5.91 9.81 -9.55
CA ILE A 69 6.08 8.53 -8.85
C ILE A 69 7.38 8.52 -8.03
N GLU A 70 8.49 8.99 -8.59
CA GLU A 70 9.78 9.03 -7.89
C GLU A 70 9.75 9.99 -6.68
N ILE A 71 9.17 11.18 -6.83
CA ILE A 71 9.02 12.15 -5.74
C ILE A 71 8.11 11.58 -4.66
N HIS A 72 6.97 11.00 -5.04
CA HIS A 72 6.03 10.36 -4.13
C HIS A 72 6.71 9.25 -3.30
N ARG A 73 7.43 8.35 -3.97
CA ARG A 73 8.16 7.26 -3.30
C ARG A 73 9.25 7.78 -2.38
N THR A 74 9.98 8.82 -2.80
CA THR A 74 11.03 9.43 -1.98
C THR A 74 10.45 10.04 -0.71
N PHE A 75 9.31 10.73 -0.80
CA PHE A 75 8.58 11.21 0.38
C PHE A 75 8.18 10.05 1.30
N GLN A 76 7.62 8.99 0.74
CA GLN A 76 7.21 7.82 1.50
C GLN A 76 8.37 7.17 2.27
N TYR A 77 9.57 7.11 1.68
CA TYR A 77 10.75 6.51 2.32
C TYR A 77 11.18 7.23 3.62
N SER A 78 10.82 8.47 3.79
CA SER A 78 11.10 9.24 5.01
C SER A 78 9.91 9.35 5.97
N ASN A 79 8.73 8.86 5.58
CA ASN A 79 7.47 9.12 6.29
C ASN A 79 6.63 7.85 6.57
N TYR A 80 7.25 6.68 6.73
CA TYR A 80 6.52 5.42 7.00
C TYR A 80 5.62 5.47 8.23
N HIS A 81 5.94 6.37 9.18
CA HIS A 81 5.13 6.58 10.38
C HIS A 81 3.71 7.09 10.11
N LEU A 82 3.44 7.60 8.90
CA LEU A 82 2.10 8.05 8.49
C LEU A 82 1.16 6.89 8.14
N ALA A 83 1.68 5.68 7.89
CA ALA A 83 0.87 4.48 7.70
C ALA A 83 0.74 3.73 9.04
N GLN A 84 -0.40 3.87 9.69
CA GLN A 84 -0.64 3.33 11.01
C GLN A 84 -1.54 2.09 10.98
N PRO A 85 -1.30 1.08 11.84
CA PRO A 85 -2.22 -0.04 11.98
C PRO A 85 -3.62 0.45 12.38
N TYR A 86 -4.66 -0.13 11.76
CA TYR A 86 -6.01 0.06 12.30
C TYR A 86 -6.09 -0.47 13.74
N PRO A 87 -7.02 0.08 14.55
CA PRO A 87 -7.27 -0.45 15.89
C PRO A 87 -7.48 -1.97 15.85
N ASN A 88 -6.79 -2.68 16.73
CA ASN A 88 -6.83 -4.15 16.86
C ASN A 88 -6.15 -4.96 15.73
N SER A 89 -5.65 -4.38 14.64
CA SER A 89 -4.97 -5.14 13.58
C SER A 89 -3.83 -5.99 14.14
N LEU A 90 -2.91 -5.40 14.90
CA LEU A 90 -1.78 -6.12 15.52
C LEU A 90 -2.25 -7.24 16.46
N GLN A 91 -3.26 -6.97 17.27
CA GLN A 91 -3.80 -7.95 18.22
C GLN A 91 -4.45 -9.14 17.50
N THR A 92 -5.23 -8.86 16.45
CA THR A 92 -5.88 -9.88 15.62
C THR A 92 -4.86 -10.74 14.91
N LEU A 93 -3.83 -10.15 14.30
CA LEU A 93 -2.77 -10.90 13.62
C LEU A 93 -2.01 -11.81 14.60
N LYS A 94 -1.64 -11.31 15.78
CA LYS A 94 -1.00 -12.13 16.84
C LYS A 94 -1.89 -13.31 17.27
N TYR A 95 -3.18 -13.07 17.46
CA TYR A 95 -4.13 -14.13 17.79
C TYR A 95 -4.21 -15.19 16.69
N LEU A 96 -4.32 -14.80 15.43
CA LEU A 96 -4.37 -15.73 14.28
C LEU A 96 -3.08 -16.54 14.15
N LYS A 97 -1.91 -15.91 14.33
CA LYS A 97 -0.61 -16.60 14.35
C LYS A 97 -0.55 -17.63 15.46
N ALA A 98 -1.01 -17.29 16.67
CA ALA A 98 -1.06 -18.21 17.81
C ALA A 98 -2.03 -19.38 17.61
N LYS A 99 -3.06 -19.21 16.76
CA LYS A 99 -3.96 -20.29 16.33
C LYS A 99 -3.38 -21.19 15.24
N GLY A 100 -2.17 -20.93 14.77
CA GLY A 100 -1.45 -21.73 13.79
C GLY A 100 -1.81 -21.46 12.34
N TYR A 101 -2.53 -20.36 12.04
CA TYR A 101 -2.78 -19.96 10.66
C TYR A 101 -1.48 -19.54 9.97
N LYS A 102 -1.30 -19.97 8.72
CA LYS A 102 -0.35 -19.36 7.80
C LYS A 102 -0.91 -18.02 7.31
N MET A 103 -0.08 -17.00 7.27
CA MET A 103 -0.53 -15.67 6.91
C MET A 103 0.35 -15.07 5.82
N ALA A 104 -0.27 -14.45 4.81
CA ALA A 104 0.43 -13.70 3.78
C ALA A 104 -0.24 -12.34 3.55
N THR A 105 0.55 -11.37 3.07
CA THR A 105 0.00 -10.12 2.54
C THR A 105 0.08 -10.09 1.03
N ILE A 106 -0.88 -9.42 0.39
CA ILE A 106 -0.90 -9.19 -1.06
C ILE A 106 -1.21 -7.70 -1.30
N THR A 107 -0.22 -6.95 -1.76
CA THR A 107 -0.33 -5.50 -1.96
C THR A 107 0.17 -5.07 -3.34
N THR A 108 -0.36 -3.96 -3.85
CA THR A 108 0.15 -3.30 -5.08
C THR A 108 1.36 -2.40 -4.82
N ARG A 109 1.75 -2.21 -3.55
CA ARG A 109 2.95 -1.45 -3.18
C ARG A 109 4.22 -2.10 -3.74
N SER A 110 5.27 -1.27 -3.93
CA SER A 110 6.61 -1.78 -4.18
C SER A 110 7.12 -2.61 -2.99
N LYS A 111 8.03 -3.53 -3.25
CA LYS A 111 8.63 -4.39 -2.22
C LYS A 111 9.26 -3.58 -1.09
N LYS A 112 10.05 -2.56 -1.44
CA LYS A 112 10.69 -1.67 -0.46
C LYS A 112 9.66 -0.98 0.44
N THR A 113 8.61 -0.40 -0.14
CA THR A 113 7.60 0.34 0.62
C THR A 113 6.74 -0.59 1.47
N SER A 114 6.31 -1.75 0.96
CA SER A 114 5.50 -2.71 1.71
C SER A 114 6.25 -3.26 2.92
N HIS A 115 7.50 -3.73 2.73
CA HIS A 115 8.31 -4.27 3.82
C HIS A 115 8.53 -3.23 4.92
N GLN A 116 8.99 -2.04 4.55
CA GLN A 116 9.32 -1.02 5.54
C GLN A 116 8.08 -0.51 6.29
N THR A 117 6.94 -0.40 5.61
CA THR A 117 5.69 -0.02 6.25
C THR A 117 5.21 -1.07 7.26
N LEU A 118 5.28 -2.36 6.90
CA LEU A 118 4.92 -3.46 7.79
C LEU A 118 5.89 -3.58 8.99
N ILE A 119 7.19 -3.32 8.77
CA ILE A 119 8.19 -3.27 9.86
C ILE A 119 7.83 -2.12 10.82
N ASN A 120 7.59 -0.92 10.29
CA ASN A 120 7.23 0.25 11.09
C ASN A 120 5.93 0.04 11.88
N ALA A 121 4.98 -0.68 11.31
CA ALA A 121 3.72 -1.05 11.96
C ALA A 121 3.87 -2.20 12.99
N GLY A 122 5.04 -2.83 13.09
CA GLY A 122 5.31 -3.93 14.02
C GLY A 122 4.59 -5.24 13.68
N VAL A 123 4.22 -5.44 12.40
CA VAL A 123 3.46 -6.63 11.96
C VAL A 123 4.23 -7.50 10.96
N PHE A 124 5.40 -7.07 10.48
CA PHE A 124 6.18 -7.74 9.44
C PHE A 124 6.44 -9.22 9.75
N ASP A 125 6.93 -9.54 10.95
CA ASP A 125 7.32 -10.90 11.37
C ASP A 125 6.11 -11.83 11.62
N LEU A 126 4.90 -11.30 11.53
CA LEU A 126 3.68 -12.12 11.68
C LEU A 126 3.31 -12.84 10.39
N PHE A 127 3.83 -12.41 9.24
CA PHE A 127 3.54 -12.99 7.93
C PHE A 127 4.59 -14.02 7.52
N ASP A 128 4.13 -15.12 6.96
CA ASP A 128 4.99 -16.16 6.38
C ASP A 128 5.44 -15.77 4.96
N VAL A 129 4.62 -14.98 4.24
CA VAL A 129 4.89 -14.50 2.88
C VAL A 129 4.37 -13.07 2.74
N ILE A 130 5.11 -12.23 2.02
CA ILE A 130 4.72 -10.87 1.64
C ILE A 130 4.83 -10.78 0.11
N ILE A 131 3.69 -10.62 -0.56
CA ILE A 131 3.61 -10.45 -2.01
C ILE A 131 3.38 -8.97 -2.30
N SER A 132 4.38 -8.35 -2.89
CA SER A 132 4.36 -6.96 -3.34
C SER A 132 3.99 -6.86 -4.82
N GLY A 133 3.79 -5.63 -5.32
CA GLY A 133 3.48 -5.42 -6.74
C GLY A 133 4.57 -5.88 -7.71
N GLU A 134 5.81 -6.05 -7.24
CA GLU A 134 6.94 -6.50 -8.04
C GLU A 134 7.08 -8.04 -8.07
N ASP A 135 6.39 -8.74 -7.18
CA ASP A 135 6.47 -10.19 -7.06
C ASP A 135 5.46 -10.93 -7.95
N ALA A 136 4.47 -10.23 -8.52
CA ALA A 136 3.41 -10.80 -9.34
C ALA A 136 3.50 -10.33 -10.80
N ALA A 137 3.09 -11.19 -11.73
CA ALA A 137 3.08 -10.90 -13.17
C ALA A 137 2.08 -9.79 -13.56
N ALA A 138 1.02 -9.61 -12.77
CA ALA A 138 0.03 -8.56 -12.92
C ALA A 138 -0.45 -8.07 -11.55
N LEU A 139 -0.91 -6.80 -11.48
CA LEU A 139 -1.42 -6.20 -10.25
C LEU A 139 -2.91 -6.51 -10.04
N LYS A 140 -3.38 -6.40 -8.80
CA LYS A 140 -4.81 -6.41 -8.50
C LYS A 140 -5.56 -5.37 -9.37
N PRO A 141 -6.74 -5.68 -9.94
CA PRO A 141 -7.63 -6.80 -9.60
C PRO A 141 -7.34 -8.14 -10.33
N ASP A 142 -6.23 -8.25 -11.07
CA ASP A 142 -5.84 -9.53 -11.66
C ASP A 142 -5.57 -10.55 -10.54
N PRO A 143 -5.96 -11.83 -10.70
CA PRO A 143 -5.72 -12.85 -9.69
C PRO A 143 -4.26 -13.36 -9.64
N ALA A 144 -3.39 -12.96 -10.55
CA ALA A 144 -1.99 -13.40 -10.61
C ALA A 144 -1.25 -13.38 -9.26
N PRO A 145 -1.45 -12.37 -8.37
CA PRO A 145 -0.79 -12.38 -7.08
C PRO A 145 -1.21 -13.51 -6.13
N LEU A 146 -2.22 -14.30 -6.49
CA LEU A 146 -2.72 -15.43 -5.68
C LEU A 146 -2.09 -16.78 -6.09
N PHE A 147 -1.32 -16.81 -7.18
CA PHE A 147 -0.69 -18.00 -7.77
C PHE A 147 0.81 -17.87 -7.86
#